data_f296c6d1494010c5b816be699c3b8f0c
#
_entry.id   f296c6d1494010c5b816be699c3b8f0c
#
_cell.length_a   1.000
_cell.length_b   1.000
_cell.length_c   1.000
_cell.angle_alpha   90.00
_cell.angle_beta   90.00
_cell.angle_gamma   90.00
#
_symmetry.space_group_name_H-M   'P 1'
#
loop_
_entity.id
_entity.type
_entity.pdbx_description
1 polymer ?
#
loop_
_entity_poly.entity_id
_entity_poly.type
_entity_poly.pdbx_seq_one_letter_code
_entity_poly.pdbx_strand_id
1 'polypeptide(L)'
;MSLRFAIAAGFAVIVACQGTEPHAPQIQPEFKTLTWVDSTADPVAHLTQQPATCLSAPTDAAVRRGELLFNSPLLLGGQAAKAGLSCAACHRNGRGNPDFVFAGISGAPGTADVTSGLFSKVRADQVFNPVTIPDLAAPDGRVMVDRDQEGALEAFLSAQIIEEFSGAEPDKAVIADLAAYIRSLDVAACDAASDEVQNWSDEMVRLRVGADHLASVRSEPAPAYRLAMRAALGRLHERYPASLFEDISQELVALGRALSGPGGATALSARLDALERDLEHGERQSYYNEAQLARMLR
;
A
#
# COMPACT_ATOMS: atom_id res chain seq x y z
N MET A 1 35.67 -88.17 17.38
CA MET A 1 35.92 -86.85 16.85
C MET A 1 34.55 -86.25 16.54
N SER A 2 33.99 -85.44 17.44
CA SER A 2 32.67 -84.88 17.29
C SER A 2 32.79 -83.33 17.09
N LEU A 3 32.40 -82.89 15.92
CA LEU A 3 32.45 -81.48 15.52
C LEU A 3 31.13 -80.81 15.95
N ARG A 4 31.19 -79.87 16.88
CA ARG A 4 30.03 -79.05 17.29
C ARG A 4 30.00 -77.83 16.47
N PHE A 5 28.90 -77.61 15.69
CA PHE A 5 28.58 -76.40 15.00
C PHE A 5 27.84 -75.47 15.98
N ALA A 6 28.41 -74.30 16.19
CA ALA A 6 27.73 -73.21 16.90
C ALA A 6 26.96 -72.33 15.91
N ILE A 7 25.62 -72.18 16.09
CA ILE A 7 24.77 -71.33 15.32
C ILE A 7 24.80 -70.00 16.03
N ALA A 8 25.33 -68.90 15.37
CA ALA A 8 25.24 -67.57 15.83
C ALA A 8 23.94 -66.94 15.31
N ALA A 9 23.04 -66.61 16.22
CA ALA A 9 21.81 -65.85 15.89
C ALA A 9 22.13 -64.34 15.76
N GLY A 10 22.07 -63.81 14.54
CA GLY A 10 22.22 -62.39 14.27
C GLY A 10 20.90 -61.69 14.56
N PHE A 11 20.91 -60.78 15.53
CA PHE A 11 19.82 -59.84 15.73
C PHE A 11 19.94 -58.69 14.71
N ALA A 12 19.00 -58.60 13.76
CA ALA A 12 18.87 -57.48 12.87
C ALA A 12 18.12 -56.35 13.62
N VAL A 13 18.81 -55.28 13.95
CA VAL A 13 18.18 -54.03 14.46
C VAL A 13 17.59 -53.28 13.26
N ILE A 14 16.27 -53.28 13.14
CA ILE A 14 15.57 -52.44 12.17
C ILE A 14 15.51 -51.05 12.78
N VAL A 15 16.38 -50.14 12.31
CA VAL A 15 16.27 -48.70 12.57
C VAL A 15 15.15 -48.18 11.68
N ALA A 16 13.97 -47.93 12.26
CA ALA A 16 12.90 -47.22 11.59
C ALA A 16 13.33 -45.76 11.41
N CYS A 17 13.75 -45.39 10.21
CA CYS A 17 13.85 -43.96 9.81
C CYS A 17 12.45 -43.41 9.82
N GLN A 18 12.10 -42.65 10.86
CA GLN A 18 10.94 -41.75 10.82
C GLN A 18 11.29 -40.66 9.82
N GLY A 19 10.77 -40.79 8.60
CA GLY A 19 10.79 -39.73 7.61
C GLY A 19 9.99 -38.58 8.13
N THR A 20 10.65 -37.48 8.53
CA THR A 20 10.02 -36.18 8.62
C THR A 20 9.57 -35.82 7.21
N GLU A 21 8.27 -35.87 6.96
CA GLU A 21 7.72 -35.30 5.71
C GLU A 21 8.30 -33.89 5.54
N PRO A 22 8.84 -33.56 4.34
CA PRO A 22 9.30 -32.23 4.08
C PRO A 22 8.07 -31.33 4.18
N HIS A 23 8.01 -30.49 5.21
CA HIS A 23 7.05 -29.40 5.28
C HIS A 23 7.26 -28.59 4.00
N ALA A 24 6.27 -28.60 3.10
CA ALA A 24 6.28 -27.71 1.96
C ALA A 24 6.44 -26.29 2.52
N PRO A 25 7.35 -25.46 1.97
CA PRO A 25 7.51 -24.10 2.45
C PRO A 25 6.13 -23.42 2.35
N GLN A 26 5.57 -23.09 3.50
CA GLN A 26 4.38 -22.25 3.53
C GLN A 26 4.82 -20.90 2.98
N ILE A 27 4.40 -20.59 1.74
CA ILE A 27 4.59 -19.29 1.16
C ILE A 27 3.71 -18.36 2.00
N GLN A 28 4.32 -17.66 2.95
CA GLN A 28 3.62 -16.60 3.67
C GLN A 28 3.30 -15.51 2.64
N PRO A 29 2.06 -15.02 2.58
CA PRO A 29 1.73 -13.90 1.71
C PRO A 29 2.58 -12.71 2.09
N GLU A 30 3.28 -12.17 1.10
CA GLU A 30 4.12 -10.99 1.28
C GLU A 30 3.22 -9.75 1.22
N PHE A 31 2.99 -9.12 2.37
CA PHE A 31 2.32 -7.83 2.41
C PHE A 31 3.31 -6.74 2.05
N LYS A 32 3.14 -6.12 0.89
CA LYS A 32 4.01 -5.03 0.45
C LYS A 32 4.04 -3.86 1.42
N THR A 33 2.93 -3.60 2.09
CA THR A 33 2.85 -2.59 3.15
C THR A 33 3.85 -2.81 4.28
N LEU A 34 4.19 -4.07 4.59
CA LEU A 34 5.17 -4.41 5.65
C LEU A 34 6.62 -4.31 5.18
N THR A 35 6.90 -4.17 3.90
CA THR A 35 8.28 -4.14 3.37
C THR A 35 9.10 -2.99 3.96
N TRP A 36 8.45 -1.88 4.30
CA TRP A 36 9.08 -0.65 4.79
C TRP A 36 8.61 -0.29 6.21
N VAL A 37 8.39 -1.31 7.03
CA VAL A 37 7.94 -1.18 8.42
C VAL A 37 9.03 -1.69 9.34
N ASP A 38 9.25 -1.00 10.45
CA ASP A 38 10.22 -1.41 11.47
C ASP A 38 9.89 -2.82 11.99
N SER A 39 10.92 -3.65 12.13
CA SER A 39 10.77 -5.05 12.53
C SER A 39 10.26 -5.24 13.98
N THR A 40 10.25 -4.17 14.77
CA THR A 40 9.70 -4.18 16.14
C THR A 40 8.25 -3.74 16.21
N ALA A 41 7.69 -3.19 15.13
CA ALA A 41 6.28 -2.86 15.03
C ALA A 41 5.42 -4.14 15.04
N ASP A 42 4.23 -4.07 15.61
CA ASP A 42 3.25 -5.16 15.53
C ASP A 42 2.68 -5.24 14.10
N PRO A 43 2.99 -6.30 13.33
CA PRO A 43 2.54 -6.41 11.95
C PRO A 43 1.01 -6.56 11.85
N VAL A 44 0.34 -7.14 12.85
CA VAL A 44 -1.11 -7.27 12.86
C VAL A 44 -1.75 -5.89 13.04
N ALA A 45 -1.31 -5.13 14.05
CA ALA A 45 -1.79 -3.77 14.27
C ALA A 45 -1.51 -2.88 13.06
N HIS A 46 -0.30 -2.95 12.49
CA HIS A 46 0.07 -2.16 11.32
C HIS A 46 -0.82 -2.46 10.10
N LEU A 47 -1.24 -3.70 9.93
CA LEU A 47 -2.08 -4.11 8.81
C LEU A 47 -3.58 -3.91 9.07
N THR A 48 -4.06 -3.87 10.29
CA THR A 48 -5.50 -3.77 10.61
C THR A 48 -5.93 -2.40 11.11
N GLN A 49 -4.98 -1.56 11.52
CA GLN A 49 -5.25 -0.22 12.03
C GLN A 49 -4.48 0.82 11.21
N GLN A 50 -4.97 2.04 11.19
CA GLN A 50 -4.33 3.18 10.54
C GLN A 50 -4.65 4.45 11.32
N PRO A 51 -3.80 5.51 11.24
CA PRO A 51 -4.15 6.80 11.81
C PRO A 51 -5.49 7.31 11.27
N ALA A 52 -6.28 7.95 12.13
CA ALA A 52 -7.57 8.51 11.74
C ALA A 52 -7.47 9.41 10.51
N THR A 53 -8.44 9.28 9.60
CA THR A 53 -8.55 10.10 8.40
C THR A 53 -9.07 11.50 8.77
N CYS A 54 -8.15 12.44 8.93
CA CYS A 54 -8.47 13.82 9.32
C CYS A 54 -8.82 14.68 8.10
N LEU A 55 -9.95 14.41 7.46
CA LEU A 55 -10.43 15.19 6.32
C LEU A 55 -11.48 16.22 6.76
N SER A 56 -11.22 17.51 6.48
CA SER A 56 -12.21 18.55 6.66
C SER A 56 -13.40 18.40 5.70
N ALA A 57 -14.61 18.65 6.18
CA ALA A 57 -15.79 18.60 5.33
C ALA A 57 -15.99 19.94 4.56
N PRO A 58 -16.62 19.92 3.37
CA PRO A 58 -17.09 18.75 2.62
C PRO A 58 -15.95 18.05 1.84
N THR A 59 -15.93 16.72 1.84
CA THR A 59 -15.05 15.95 0.96
C THR A 59 -15.70 15.79 -0.41
N ASP A 60 -15.20 16.53 -1.39
CA ASP A 60 -15.68 16.45 -2.77
C ASP A 60 -14.95 15.35 -3.58
N ALA A 61 -15.36 15.21 -4.85
CA ALA A 61 -14.77 14.22 -5.74
C ALA A 61 -13.27 14.48 -6.01
N ALA A 62 -12.79 15.72 -6.01
CA ALA A 62 -11.39 16.05 -6.21
C ALA A 62 -10.54 15.58 -5.03
N VAL A 63 -11.01 15.81 -3.80
CA VAL A 63 -10.37 15.30 -2.57
C VAL A 63 -10.23 13.77 -2.63
N ARG A 64 -11.30 13.05 -2.99
CA ARG A 64 -11.27 11.58 -3.07
C ARG A 64 -10.39 11.06 -4.20
N ARG A 65 -10.33 11.74 -5.35
CA ARG A 65 -9.36 11.40 -6.40
C ARG A 65 -7.93 11.67 -5.97
N GLY A 66 -7.70 12.77 -5.25
CA GLY A 66 -6.41 13.08 -4.66
C GLY A 66 -5.96 12.01 -3.67
N GLU A 67 -6.86 11.51 -2.81
CA GLU A 67 -6.60 10.38 -1.91
C GLU A 67 -6.22 9.11 -2.69
N LEU A 68 -6.94 8.77 -3.75
CA LEU A 68 -6.61 7.64 -4.62
C LEU A 68 -5.20 7.77 -5.21
N LEU A 69 -4.85 8.96 -5.73
CA LEU A 69 -3.53 9.25 -6.31
C LEU A 69 -2.41 9.22 -5.26
N PHE A 70 -2.66 9.73 -4.06
CA PHE A 70 -1.73 9.75 -2.93
C PHE A 70 -1.29 8.33 -2.51
N ASN A 71 -2.17 7.36 -2.71
CA ASN A 71 -1.92 5.94 -2.45
C ASN A 71 -1.32 5.19 -3.66
N SER A 72 -0.91 5.89 -4.73
CA SER A 72 -0.39 5.27 -5.96
C SER A 72 1.15 5.25 -5.98
N PRO A 73 1.80 4.09 -5.91
CA PRO A 73 3.26 4.00 -6.04
C PRO A 73 3.77 4.49 -7.39
N LEU A 74 3.01 4.29 -8.46
CA LEU A 74 3.42 4.62 -9.82
C LEU A 74 3.25 6.10 -10.18
N LEU A 75 2.76 6.91 -9.24
CA LEU A 75 2.80 8.37 -9.36
C LEU A 75 4.23 8.91 -9.16
N LEU A 76 4.98 8.28 -8.26
CA LEU A 76 6.39 8.51 -8.08
C LEU A 76 7.18 7.84 -9.21
N GLY A 77 8.47 8.11 -9.31
CA GLY A 77 9.35 7.54 -10.32
C GLY A 77 10.55 6.81 -9.73
N GLY A 78 11.51 6.49 -10.59
CA GLY A 78 12.81 6.01 -10.19
C GLY A 78 12.76 4.76 -9.29
N GLN A 79 13.55 4.79 -8.23
CA GLN A 79 13.63 3.70 -7.26
C GLN A 79 12.44 3.67 -6.31
N ALA A 80 11.83 4.81 -6.01
CA ALA A 80 10.64 4.86 -5.16
C ALA A 80 9.48 4.04 -5.75
N ALA A 81 9.17 4.24 -7.04
CA ALA A 81 8.13 3.46 -7.73
C ALA A 81 8.47 1.95 -7.79
N LYS A 82 9.74 1.60 -8.05
CA LYS A 82 10.20 0.20 -8.08
C LYS A 82 10.09 -0.47 -6.73
N ALA A 83 10.32 0.28 -5.65
CA ALA A 83 10.17 -0.17 -4.28
C ALA A 83 8.70 -0.26 -3.83
N GLY A 84 7.75 0.21 -4.64
CA GLY A 84 6.33 0.26 -4.28
C GLY A 84 5.99 1.38 -3.30
N LEU A 85 6.87 2.38 -3.13
CA LEU A 85 6.60 3.54 -2.29
C LEU A 85 5.59 4.48 -2.95
N SER A 86 4.64 4.95 -2.17
CA SER A 86 3.71 6.04 -2.49
C SER A 86 3.84 7.14 -1.44
N CYS A 87 3.17 8.27 -1.65
CA CYS A 87 3.09 9.29 -0.62
C CYS A 87 2.55 8.70 0.71
N ALA A 88 1.55 7.81 0.62
CA ALA A 88 0.97 7.13 1.77
C ALA A 88 1.93 6.14 2.47
N ALA A 89 3.02 5.70 1.85
CA ALA A 89 4.00 4.84 2.52
C ALA A 89 4.74 5.59 3.65
N CYS A 90 5.10 6.84 3.40
CA CYS A 90 5.70 7.74 4.39
C CYS A 90 4.63 8.49 5.19
N HIS A 91 3.58 8.98 4.53
CA HIS A 91 2.51 9.77 5.15
C HIS A 91 1.23 8.94 5.27
N ARG A 92 1.24 8.00 6.20
CA ARG A 92 0.19 7.01 6.38
C ARG A 92 -1.16 7.69 6.65
N ASN A 93 -2.11 7.52 5.75
CA ASN A 93 -3.43 8.17 5.78
C ASN A 93 -3.35 9.72 5.86
N GLY A 94 -2.33 10.32 5.21
CA GLY A 94 -2.06 11.76 5.28
C GLY A 94 -1.42 12.24 6.58
N ARG A 95 -1.08 11.32 7.49
CA ARG A 95 -0.44 11.58 8.78
C ARG A 95 1.05 11.25 8.71
N GLY A 96 1.76 11.28 9.83
CA GLY A 96 3.10 10.70 9.93
C GLY A 96 3.06 9.17 9.92
N ASN A 97 4.22 8.54 9.70
CA ASN A 97 4.37 7.08 9.84
C ASN A 97 5.57 6.79 10.75
N PRO A 98 5.35 6.59 12.06
CA PRO A 98 6.42 6.36 13.03
C PRO A 98 7.15 5.02 12.80
N ASP A 99 6.53 4.08 12.11
CA ASP A 99 7.09 2.75 11.85
C ASP A 99 7.86 2.67 10.52
N PHE A 100 7.90 3.74 9.72
CA PHE A 100 8.57 3.71 8.43
C PHE A 100 10.07 3.50 8.55
N VAL A 101 10.59 2.49 7.86
CA VAL A 101 12.02 2.20 7.74
C VAL A 101 12.37 1.81 6.31
N PHE A 102 13.32 2.53 5.72
CA PHE A 102 13.88 2.19 4.42
C PHE A 102 15.41 2.22 4.51
N ALA A 103 16.05 1.11 4.20
CA ALA A 103 17.51 1.00 4.29
C ALA A 103 18.25 2.04 3.42
N GLY A 104 19.12 2.80 4.02
CA GLY A 104 19.88 3.89 3.36
C GLY A 104 19.12 5.21 3.20
N ILE A 105 17.88 5.28 3.70
CA ILE A 105 17.02 6.48 3.71
C ILE A 105 16.63 6.85 5.14
N SER A 106 16.28 5.86 5.97
CA SER A 106 15.89 6.09 7.35
C SER A 106 17.11 6.00 8.27
N GLY A 107 17.19 6.92 9.25
CA GLY A 107 18.11 6.83 10.38
C GLY A 107 17.47 6.03 11.52
N ALA A 108 16.38 6.54 12.06
CA ALA A 108 15.52 5.85 13.01
C ALA A 108 14.17 5.57 12.36
N PRO A 109 13.33 4.66 12.92
CA PRO A 109 11.95 4.52 12.49
C PRO A 109 11.22 5.88 12.46
N GLY A 110 10.38 6.10 11.47
CA GLY A 110 9.66 7.37 11.27
C GLY A 110 10.49 8.51 10.68
N THR A 111 11.70 8.24 10.15
CA THR A 111 12.54 9.26 9.51
C THR A 111 12.85 8.90 8.06
N ALA A 112 13.08 9.92 7.23
CA ALA A 112 13.51 9.74 5.85
C ALA A 112 14.48 10.85 5.43
N ASP A 113 15.53 10.47 4.71
CA ASP A 113 16.42 11.37 3.98
C ASP A 113 15.91 11.49 2.53
N VAL A 114 15.17 12.55 2.28
CA VAL A 114 14.54 12.80 0.97
C VAL A 114 15.51 13.46 -0.03
N THR A 115 16.71 13.85 0.45
CA THR A 115 17.81 14.34 -0.40
C THR A 115 18.79 13.23 -0.80
N SER A 116 18.48 11.98 -0.45
CA SER A 116 19.32 10.84 -0.80
C SER A 116 19.40 10.62 -2.31
N GLY A 117 20.61 10.38 -2.81
CA GLY A 117 20.85 10.01 -4.21
C GLY A 117 20.17 8.72 -4.66
N LEU A 118 19.59 7.94 -3.74
CA LEU A 118 18.79 6.76 -4.06
C LEU A 118 17.46 7.14 -4.72
N PHE A 119 16.81 8.20 -4.26
CA PHE A 119 15.52 8.66 -4.79
C PHE A 119 15.70 9.81 -5.79
N SER A 120 16.54 10.75 -5.48
CA SER A 120 16.74 11.97 -6.26
C SER A 120 18.11 12.04 -6.90
N LYS A 121 18.15 12.42 -8.17
CA LYS A 121 19.38 12.84 -8.82
C LYS A 121 19.58 14.36 -8.77
N VAL A 122 18.47 15.09 -8.61
CA VAL A 122 18.45 16.55 -8.63
C VAL A 122 18.77 17.13 -7.24
N ARG A 123 18.17 16.54 -6.20
CA ARG A 123 18.31 17.01 -4.81
C ARG A 123 19.41 16.31 -3.99
N ALA A 124 20.12 15.36 -4.62
CA ALA A 124 21.15 14.59 -3.94
C ALA A 124 22.27 15.51 -3.41
N ASP A 125 22.40 15.63 -2.10
CA ASP A 125 23.42 16.44 -1.42
C ASP A 125 24.60 15.62 -0.88
N GLN A 126 24.51 14.28 -0.98
CA GLN A 126 25.51 13.32 -0.50
C GLN A 126 25.71 13.35 1.02
N VAL A 127 24.77 13.91 1.76
CA VAL A 127 24.76 13.97 3.21
C VAL A 127 23.62 13.10 3.73
N PHE A 128 23.93 12.12 4.59
CA PHE A 128 22.87 11.33 5.25
C PHE A 128 22.28 12.13 6.41
N ASN A 129 21.13 12.74 6.18
CA ASN A 129 20.46 13.66 7.10
C ASN A 129 18.96 13.39 7.25
N PRO A 130 18.54 12.15 7.61
CA PRO A 130 17.13 11.79 7.73
C PRO A 130 16.39 12.66 8.75
N VAL A 131 15.24 13.17 8.35
CA VAL A 131 14.36 13.99 9.18
C VAL A 131 13.07 13.25 9.50
N THR A 132 12.41 13.61 10.60
CA THR A 132 11.12 13.04 10.97
C THR A 132 10.09 13.28 9.86
N ILE A 133 9.37 12.24 9.47
CA ILE A 133 8.27 12.31 8.52
C ILE A 133 7.15 13.13 9.16
N PRO A 134 6.76 14.29 8.59
CA PRO A 134 5.77 15.16 9.20
C PRO A 134 4.35 14.60 9.09
N ASP A 135 3.52 14.94 10.07
CA ASP A 135 2.07 14.74 9.99
C ASP A 135 1.47 15.85 9.12
N LEU A 136 0.98 15.49 7.92
CA LEU A 136 0.46 16.48 6.98
C LEU A 136 -0.86 17.13 7.44
N ALA A 137 -1.58 16.53 8.39
CA ALA A 137 -2.78 17.14 8.96
C ALA A 137 -2.47 18.13 10.08
N ALA A 138 -1.28 18.07 10.69
CA ALA A 138 -0.88 18.95 11.78
C ALA A 138 -0.50 20.35 11.27
N PRO A 139 -0.77 21.42 12.03
CA PRO A 139 -0.42 22.79 11.63
C PRO A 139 1.06 23.03 11.41
N ASP A 140 1.90 22.40 12.25
CA ASP A 140 3.37 22.48 12.22
C ASP A 140 4.01 21.44 11.26
N GLY A 141 3.26 20.39 10.94
CA GLY A 141 3.67 19.37 9.95
C GLY A 141 3.32 19.76 8.51
N ARG A 142 2.74 20.92 8.32
CA ARG A 142 2.38 21.44 7.00
C ARG A 142 3.63 21.69 6.17
N VAL A 143 3.54 21.27 4.92
CA VAL A 143 4.55 21.47 3.90
C VAL A 143 5.20 22.86 3.97
N MET A 144 6.45 22.96 3.58
CA MET A 144 7.26 24.19 3.61
C MET A 144 6.77 25.27 2.63
N VAL A 145 5.46 25.25 2.27
CA VAL A 145 4.79 26.23 1.41
C VAL A 145 3.44 26.58 2.01
N ASP A 146 3.01 27.81 1.76
CA ASP A 146 1.68 28.25 2.11
C ASP A 146 0.65 27.51 1.24
N ARG A 147 -0.19 26.69 1.87
CA ARG A 147 -1.21 25.89 1.17
C ARG A 147 -2.31 26.75 0.56
N ASP A 148 -2.54 27.92 1.14
CA ASP A 148 -3.61 28.84 0.72
C ASP A 148 -3.14 29.77 -0.40
N GLN A 149 -1.82 29.89 -0.62
CA GLN A 149 -1.29 30.62 -1.75
C GLN A 149 -1.58 29.88 -3.05
N GLU A 150 -2.26 30.55 -3.99
CA GLU A 150 -2.61 29.99 -5.30
C GLU A 150 -1.36 29.43 -6.03
N GLY A 151 -1.44 28.16 -6.42
CA GLY A 151 -0.39 27.46 -7.19
C GLY A 151 0.84 27.03 -6.39
N ALA A 152 1.04 27.49 -5.15
CA ALA A 152 2.25 27.17 -4.38
C ALA A 152 2.30 25.70 -4.00
N LEU A 153 1.20 25.13 -3.51
CA LEU A 153 1.13 23.71 -3.17
C LEU A 153 1.25 22.82 -4.42
N GLU A 154 0.61 23.20 -5.52
CA GLU A 154 0.70 22.50 -6.80
C GLU A 154 2.14 22.44 -7.33
N ALA A 155 2.84 23.57 -7.29
CA ALA A 155 4.25 23.64 -7.69
C ALA A 155 5.13 22.77 -6.77
N PHE A 156 4.88 22.80 -5.46
CA PHE A 156 5.59 21.97 -4.50
C PHE A 156 5.37 20.49 -4.75
N LEU A 157 4.12 20.03 -4.94
CA LEU A 157 3.80 18.62 -5.21
C LEU A 157 4.40 18.13 -6.53
N SER A 158 4.39 18.98 -7.56
CA SER A 158 5.06 18.68 -8.83
C SER A 158 6.56 18.49 -8.63
N ALA A 159 7.21 19.38 -7.88
CA ALA A 159 8.64 19.26 -7.56
C ALA A 159 8.96 18.02 -6.71
N GLN A 160 8.09 17.61 -5.77
CA GLN A 160 8.28 16.35 -5.05
C GLN A 160 8.30 15.15 -6.01
N ILE A 161 7.36 15.08 -6.94
CA ILE A 161 7.28 13.97 -7.89
C ILE A 161 8.49 13.95 -8.83
N ILE A 162 8.83 15.09 -9.44
CA ILE A 162 9.83 15.20 -10.50
C ILE A 162 11.25 15.21 -9.92
N GLU A 163 11.51 16.11 -8.99
CA GLU A 163 12.87 16.37 -8.50
C GLU A 163 13.28 15.40 -7.41
N GLU A 164 12.40 15.13 -6.44
CA GLU A 164 12.72 14.28 -5.31
C GLU A 164 12.64 12.80 -5.65
N PHE A 165 11.59 12.38 -6.36
CA PHE A 165 11.38 10.97 -6.66
C PHE A 165 11.65 10.58 -8.12
N SER A 166 12.20 11.47 -8.94
CA SER A 166 12.54 11.21 -10.34
C SER A 166 11.35 10.70 -11.18
N GLY A 167 10.14 11.16 -10.85
CA GLY A 167 8.91 10.86 -11.57
C GLY A 167 8.77 11.66 -12.87
N ALA A 168 7.81 11.26 -13.69
CA ALA A 168 7.42 12.04 -14.85
C ALA A 168 6.61 13.27 -14.41
N GLU A 169 6.63 14.32 -15.23
CA GLU A 169 5.77 15.49 -15.00
C GLU A 169 4.30 15.07 -15.04
N PRO A 170 3.55 15.26 -13.94
CA PRO A 170 2.15 14.87 -13.87
C PRO A 170 1.27 15.91 -14.56
N ASP A 171 0.12 15.46 -15.08
CA ASP A 171 -0.88 16.38 -15.59
C ASP A 171 -1.39 17.36 -14.51
N LYS A 172 -1.74 18.57 -14.93
CA LYS A 172 -2.27 19.61 -14.02
C LYS A 172 -3.50 19.14 -13.24
N ALA A 173 -4.37 18.31 -13.83
CA ALA A 173 -5.54 17.76 -13.14
C ALA A 173 -5.13 16.79 -12.02
N VAL A 174 -4.10 15.98 -12.23
CA VAL A 174 -3.55 15.09 -11.21
C VAL A 174 -2.99 15.87 -10.03
N ILE A 175 -2.23 16.92 -10.32
CA ILE A 175 -1.66 17.79 -9.28
C ILE A 175 -2.77 18.56 -8.52
N ALA A 176 -3.80 19.05 -9.23
CA ALA A 176 -4.93 19.74 -8.60
C ALA A 176 -5.71 18.82 -7.64
N ASP A 177 -5.96 17.58 -8.03
CA ASP A 177 -6.63 16.60 -7.16
C ASP A 177 -5.77 16.25 -5.93
N LEU A 178 -4.47 16.04 -6.11
CA LEU A 178 -3.54 15.83 -4.98
C LEU A 178 -3.53 17.02 -4.03
N ALA A 179 -3.47 18.24 -4.58
CA ALA A 179 -3.49 19.45 -3.78
C ALA A 179 -4.82 19.60 -3.02
N ALA A 180 -5.95 19.24 -3.64
CA ALA A 180 -7.26 19.23 -2.97
C ALA A 180 -7.26 18.29 -1.77
N TYR A 181 -6.71 17.06 -1.92
CA TYR A 181 -6.57 16.12 -0.80
C TYR A 181 -5.68 16.69 0.32
N ILE A 182 -4.48 17.17 0.00
CA ILE A 182 -3.56 17.72 1.01
C ILE A 182 -4.16 18.93 1.73
N ARG A 183 -4.89 19.81 1.02
CA ARG A 183 -5.59 20.95 1.65
C ARG A 183 -6.72 20.54 2.59
N SER A 184 -7.35 19.40 2.31
CA SER A 184 -8.43 18.88 3.17
C SER A 184 -7.95 18.22 4.46
N LEU A 185 -6.64 17.92 4.57
CA LEU A 185 -6.07 17.33 5.78
C LEU A 185 -6.01 18.36 6.91
N ASP A 186 -6.72 18.07 8.01
CA ASP A 186 -6.77 18.95 9.19
C ASP A 186 -6.98 18.10 10.45
N VAL A 187 -6.02 18.14 11.37
CA VAL A 187 -6.09 17.43 12.65
C VAL A 187 -7.30 17.83 13.51
N ALA A 188 -7.87 19.03 13.30
CA ALA A 188 -9.08 19.44 13.99
C ALA A 188 -10.36 18.74 13.46
N ALA A 189 -10.29 18.08 12.31
CA ALA A 189 -11.44 17.40 11.71
C ALA A 189 -11.67 15.97 12.25
N CYS A 190 -10.80 15.46 13.11
CA CYS A 190 -10.86 14.09 13.64
C CYS A 190 -10.36 14.00 15.09
N ASP A 191 -10.55 12.86 15.72
CA ASP A 191 -9.80 12.50 16.94
C ASP A 191 -8.39 12.02 16.54
N ALA A 192 -7.45 12.95 16.52
CA ALA A 192 -6.08 12.72 16.02
C ALA A 192 -5.29 11.70 16.85
N ALA A 193 -5.76 11.34 18.05
CA ALA A 193 -5.14 10.34 18.91
C ALA A 193 -5.70 8.93 18.70
N SER A 194 -6.79 8.79 17.91
CA SER A 194 -7.40 7.50 17.62
C SER A 194 -6.83 6.89 16.34
N ASP A 195 -6.83 5.56 16.29
CA ASP A 195 -6.63 4.79 15.09
C ASP A 195 -7.99 4.30 14.55
N GLU A 196 -8.09 4.19 13.24
CA GLU A 196 -9.22 3.62 12.52
C GLU A 196 -8.90 2.20 12.08
N VAL A 197 -9.92 1.35 12.06
CA VAL A 197 -9.79 -0.01 11.50
C VAL A 197 -9.70 0.09 9.99
N GLN A 198 -8.64 -0.46 9.41
CA GLN A 198 -8.53 -0.60 7.95
C GLN A 198 -9.58 -1.60 7.46
N ASN A 199 -10.28 -1.23 6.41
CA ASN A 199 -11.30 -2.10 5.83
C ASN A 199 -11.27 -2.06 4.29
N TRP A 200 -11.91 -3.03 3.66
CA TRP A 200 -12.00 -3.13 2.21
C TRP A 200 -12.84 -2.02 1.58
N SER A 201 -13.77 -1.43 2.33
CA SER A 201 -14.67 -0.40 1.80
C SER A 201 -13.91 0.89 1.45
N ASP A 202 -12.80 1.19 2.13
CA ASP A 202 -11.95 2.35 1.80
C ASP A 202 -11.37 2.21 0.38
N GLU A 203 -10.93 0.99 0.03
CA GLU A 203 -10.44 0.74 -1.33
C GLU A 203 -11.57 0.77 -2.36
N MET A 204 -12.77 0.33 -2.00
CA MET A 204 -13.94 0.42 -2.89
C MET A 204 -14.34 1.87 -3.15
N VAL A 205 -14.32 2.74 -2.13
CA VAL A 205 -14.54 4.20 -2.32
C VAL A 205 -13.53 4.78 -3.30
N ARG A 206 -12.24 4.46 -3.16
CA ARG A 206 -11.18 4.89 -4.07
C ARG A 206 -11.39 4.36 -5.50
N LEU A 207 -11.78 3.10 -5.66
CA LEU A 207 -12.07 2.49 -6.96
C LEU A 207 -13.28 3.12 -7.64
N ARG A 208 -14.37 3.38 -6.90
CA ARG A 208 -15.58 4.02 -7.44
C ARG A 208 -15.30 5.43 -7.93
N VAL A 209 -14.63 6.25 -7.15
CA VAL A 209 -14.28 7.62 -7.55
C VAL A 209 -13.39 7.65 -8.79
N GLY A 210 -12.46 6.68 -8.88
CA GLY A 210 -11.65 6.50 -10.09
C GLY A 210 -12.48 6.09 -11.30
N ALA A 211 -13.42 5.15 -11.14
CA ALA A 211 -14.31 4.69 -12.21
C ALA A 211 -15.22 5.80 -12.72
N ASP A 212 -15.82 6.59 -11.81
CA ASP A 212 -16.68 7.74 -12.16
C ASP A 212 -15.88 8.81 -12.92
N HIS A 213 -14.63 9.07 -12.48
CA HIS A 213 -13.75 9.97 -13.20
C HIS A 213 -13.47 9.48 -14.62
N LEU A 214 -13.07 8.21 -14.79
CA LEU A 214 -12.81 7.62 -16.11
C LEU A 214 -14.04 7.62 -17.02
N ALA A 215 -15.25 7.50 -16.47
CA ALA A 215 -16.49 7.59 -17.23
C ALA A 215 -16.83 9.03 -17.66
N SER A 216 -16.39 10.04 -16.91
CA SER A 216 -16.70 11.46 -17.16
C SER A 216 -15.74 12.15 -18.13
N VAL A 217 -14.50 11.66 -18.28
CA VAL A 217 -13.47 12.28 -19.11
C VAL A 217 -13.38 11.64 -20.49
N ARG A 218 -13.31 12.45 -21.55
CA ARG A 218 -13.15 11.96 -22.92
C ARG A 218 -11.71 11.69 -23.32
N SER A 219 -10.78 12.44 -22.73
CA SER A 219 -9.34 12.24 -22.85
C SER A 219 -8.78 12.14 -21.45
N GLU A 220 -8.22 10.98 -21.13
CA GLU A 220 -7.62 10.76 -19.82
C GLU A 220 -6.30 11.54 -19.72
N PRO A 221 -6.12 12.40 -18.71
CA PRO A 221 -4.83 12.99 -18.43
C PRO A 221 -3.93 11.89 -17.91
N ALA A 222 -2.95 11.44 -18.66
CA ALA A 222 -2.00 10.37 -18.35
C ALA A 222 -2.61 9.11 -17.67
N PRO A 223 -2.01 7.97 -17.64
CA PRO A 223 -2.58 6.75 -17.05
C PRO A 223 -2.63 6.78 -15.51
N ALA A 224 -2.45 7.94 -14.86
CA ALA A 224 -2.29 8.08 -13.41
C ALA A 224 -3.45 7.47 -12.61
N TYR A 225 -4.70 7.79 -12.98
CA TYR A 225 -5.87 7.27 -12.28
C TYR A 225 -6.04 5.76 -12.47
N ARG A 226 -5.79 5.24 -13.68
CA ARG A 226 -5.82 3.79 -13.93
C ARG A 226 -4.76 3.06 -13.14
N LEU A 227 -3.56 3.62 -13.05
CA LEU A 227 -2.46 3.07 -12.27
C LEU A 227 -2.78 3.10 -10.77
N ALA A 228 -3.39 4.18 -10.29
CA ALA A 228 -3.83 4.30 -8.90
C ALA A 228 -4.95 3.30 -8.55
N MET A 229 -5.93 3.11 -9.43
CA MET A 229 -6.96 2.07 -9.26
C MET A 229 -6.36 0.67 -9.27
N ARG A 230 -5.39 0.38 -10.13
CA ARG A 230 -4.69 -0.91 -10.12
C ARG A 230 -3.93 -1.15 -8.80
N ALA A 231 -3.36 -0.10 -8.21
CA ALA A 231 -2.74 -0.20 -6.89
C ALA A 231 -3.77 -0.51 -5.80
N ALA A 232 -4.96 0.11 -5.84
CA ALA A 232 -6.07 -0.22 -4.94
C ALA A 232 -6.53 -1.67 -5.07
N LEU A 233 -6.70 -2.18 -6.31
CA LEU A 233 -6.99 -3.60 -6.56
C LEU A 233 -5.89 -4.53 -6.02
N GLY A 234 -4.63 -4.11 -6.10
CA GLY A 234 -3.50 -4.85 -5.53
C GLY A 234 -3.58 -4.98 -4.02
N ARG A 235 -3.95 -3.90 -3.31
CA ARG A 235 -4.13 -3.92 -1.85
C ARG A 235 -5.30 -4.83 -1.42
N LEU A 236 -6.41 -4.81 -2.17
CA LEU A 236 -7.50 -5.78 -1.96
C LEU A 236 -7.03 -7.22 -2.16
N HIS A 237 -6.25 -7.47 -3.23
CA HIS A 237 -5.73 -8.80 -3.54
C HIS A 237 -4.80 -9.36 -2.45
N GLU A 238 -4.02 -8.52 -1.79
CA GLU A 238 -3.20 -8.93 -0.64
C GLU A 238 -4.06 -9.38 0.55
N ARG A 239 -5.28 -8.85 0.69
CA ARG A 239 -6.20 -9.13 1.81
C ARG A 239 -7.18 -10.27 1.52
N TYR A 240 -7.41 -10.56 0.25
CA TYR A 240 -8.24 -11.66 -0.24
C TYR A 240 -7.39 -12.60 -1.09
N PRO A 241 -6.52 -13.43 -0.46
CA PRO A 241 -5.57 -14.26 -1.20
C PRO A 241 -6.29 -15.35 -1.99
N ALA A 242 -5.75 -15.68 -3.18
CA ALA A 242 -6.33 -16.67 -4.09
C ALA A 242 -6.53 -18.05 -3.44
N SER A 243 -5.70 -18.42 -2.46
CA SER A 243 -5.83 -19.69 -1.73
C SER A 243 -7.13 -19.83 -0.92
N LEU A 244 -7.78 -18.70 -0.58
CA LEU A 244 -9.04 -18.67 0.15
C LEU A 244 -10.19 -18.08 -0.68
N PHE A 245 -9.88 -17.27 -1.70
CA PHE A 245 -10.82 -16.45 -2.45
C PHE A 245 -10.48 -16.47 -3.95
N GLU A 246 -10.54 -17.65 -4.58
CA GLU A 246 -10.12 -17.80 -5.98
C GLU A 246 -10.93 -16.89 -6.92
N ASP A 247 -12.27 -16.85 -6.78
CA ASP A 247 -13.16 -16.04 -7.64
C ASP A 247 -12.90 -14.54 -7.46
N ILE A 248 -12.75 -14.06 -6.22
CA ILE A 248 -12.41 -12.65 -5.93
C ILE A 248 -11.05 -12.31 -6.53
N SER A 249 -10.05 -13.17 -6.34
CA SER A 249 -8.70 -12.98 -6.89
C SER A 249 -8.72 -12.89 -8.41
N GLN A 250 -9.45 -13.78 -9.08
CA GLN A 250 -9.60 -13.77 -10.54
C GLN A 250 -10.27 -12.47 -11.02
N GLU A 251 -11.32 -12.00 -10.33
CA GLU A 251 -12.00 -10.74 -10.68
C GLU A 251 -11.09 -9.53 -10.47
N LEU A 252 -10.35 -9.45 -9.36
CA LEU A 252 -9.38 -8.37 -9.11
C LEU A 252 -8.30 -8.30 -10.21
N VAL A 253 -7.78 -9.45 -10.63
CA VAL A 253 -6.81 -9.55 -11.74
C VAL A 253 -7.45 -9.13 -13.06
N ALA A 254 -8.69 -9.55 -13.34
CA ALA A 254 -9.41 -9.21 -14.57
C ALA A 254 -9.74 -7.71 -14.65
N LEU A 255 -10.11 -7.08 -13.51
CA LEU A 255 -10.28 -5.62 -13.40
C LEU A 255 -8.95 -4.89 -13.64
N GLY A 256 -7.85 -5.36 -13.04
CA GLY A 256 -6.52 -4.80 -13.25
C GLY A 256 -6.07 -4.86 -14.70
N ARG A 257 -6.41 -5.92 -15.44
CA ARG A 257 -6.15 -6.03 -16.88
C ARG A 257 -7.05 -5.08 -17.71
N ALA A 258 -8.34 -4.97 -17.36
CA ALA A 258 -9.24 -4.04 -18.03
C ALA A 258 -8.77 -2.57 -17.88
N LEU A 259 -8.20 -2.21 -16.75
CA LEU A 259 -7.60 -0.90 -16.51
C LEU A 259 -6.27 -0.66 -17.26
N SER A 260 -5.69 -1.67 -17.90
CA SER A 260 -4.45 -1.52 -18.68
C SER A 260 -4.66 -1.00 -20.11
N GLY A 261 -5.92 -0.96 -20.60
CA GLY A 261 -6.27 -0.54 -21.94
C GLY A 261 -7.28 0.62 -21.98
N PRO A 262 -7.38 1.35 -23.11
CA PRO A 262 -8.42 2.35 -23.29
C PRO A 262 -9.80 1.66 -23.39
N GLY A 263 -10.85 2.25 -22.85
CA GLY A 263 -12.24 1.86 -23.10
C GLY A 263 -12.95 1.01 -22.07
N GLY A 264 -12.31 0.65 -20.94
CA GLY A 264 -12.93 -0.19 -19.90
C GLY A 264 -13.93 0.51 -18.96
N ALA A 265 -14.11 1.82 -19.05
CA ALA A 265 -14.83 2.61 -18.05
C ALA A 265 -16.34 2.26 -17.90
N THR A 266 -17.02 1.99 -19.02
CA THR A 266 -18.49 1.82 -19.00
C THR A 266 -18.95 0.53 -18.30
N ALA A 267 -18.09 -0.49 -18.24
CA ALA A 267 -18.39 -1.76 -17.57
C ALA A 267 -17.86 -1.84 -16.12
N LEU A 268 -17.08 -0.85 -15.69
CA LEU A 268 -16.42 -0.88 -14.38
C LEU A 268 -17.42 -0.82 -13.23
N SER A 269 -18.42 0.06 -13.29
CA SER A 269 -19.37 0.27 -12.19
C SER A 269 -20.09 -1.03 -11.82
N ALA A 270 -20.70 -1.72 -12.79
CA ALA A 270 -21.40 -2.97 -12.53
C ALA A 270 -20.48 -4.09 -11.98
N ARG A 271 -19.23 -4.13 -12.44
CA ARG A 271 -18.24 -5.08 -11.92
C ARG A 271 -17.80 -4.74 -10.51
N LEU A 272 -17.65 -3.46 -10.21
CA LEU A 272 -17.34 -2.99 -8.84
C LEU A 272 -18.51 -3.29 -7.89
N ASP A 273 -19.77 -3.19 -8.35
CA ASP A 273 -20.94 -3.58 -7.55
C ASP A 273 -20.99 -5.09 -7.25
N ALA A 274 -20.55 -5.92 -8.18
CA ALA A 274 -20.42 -7.36 -7.95
C ALA A 274 -19.27 -7.65 -6.98
N LEU A 275 -18.10 -7.10 -7.24
CA LEU A 275 -16.93 -7.25 -6.38
C LEU A 275 -17.21 -6.83 -4.93
N GLU A 276 -17.91 -5.72 -4.72
CA GLU A 276 -18.25 -5.24 -3.37
C GLU A 276 -19.06 -6.27 -2.57
N ARG A 277 -20.06 -6.90 -3.20
CA ARG A 277 -20.84 -7.96 -2.55
C ARG A 277 -19.98 -9.19 -2.19
N ASP A 278 -19.04 -9.54 -3.05
CA ASP A 278 -18.16 -10.68 -2.82
C ASP A 278 -17.15 -10.41 -1.71
N LEU A 279 -16.61 -9.17 -1.65
CA LEU A 279 -15.73 -8.72 -0.58
C LEU A 279 -16.44 -8.70 0.78
N GLU A 280 -17.66 -8.15 0.83
CA GLU A 280 -18.50 -8.13 2.04
C GLU A 280 -18.76 -9.56 2.54
N HIS A 281 -19.14 -10.47 1.63
CA HIS A 281 -19.38 -11.86 1.99
C HIS A 281 -18.14 -12.57 2.54
N GLY A 282 -16.97 -12.26 1.97
CA GLY A 282 -15.67 -12.84 2.35
C GLY A 282 -14.98 -12.19 3.54
N GLU A 283 -15.45 -11.04 4.03
CA GLU A 283 -14.72 -10.19 4.99
C GLU A 283 -14.22 -10.93 6.22
N ARG A 284 -15.07 -11.78 6.82
CA ARG A 284 -14.74 -12.52 8.05
C ARG A 284 -13.57 -13.49 7.90
N GLN A 285 -13.32 -13.99 6.69
CA GLN A 285 -12.23 -14.92 6.39
C GLN A 285 -11.06 -14.21 5.74
N SER A 286 -11.19 -12.93 5.37
CA SER A 286 -10.14 -12.12 4.78
C SER A 286 -9.08 -11.71 5.81
N TYR A 287 -7.96 -11.17 5.32
CA TYR A 287 -6.92 -10.60 6.17
C TYR A 287 -7.20 -9.15 6.61
N TYR A 288 -8.40 -8.64 6.34
CA TYR A 288 -8.95 -7.50 7.09
C TYR A 288 -9.45 -7.92 8.47
N ASN A 289 -9.77 -9.19 8.66
CA ASN A 289 -10.09 -9.73 9.98
C ASN A 289 -8.81 -9.99 10.78
N GLU A 290 -8.64 -9.27 11.88
CA GLU A 290 -7.44 -9.33 12.74
C GLU A 290 -7.11 -10.77 13.19
N ALA A 291 -8.12 -11.55 13.61
CA ALA A 291 -7.90 -12.91 14.10
C ALA A 291 -7.45 -13.87 12.97
N GLN A 292 -7.89 -13.64 11.73
CA GLN A 292 -7.42 -14.40 10.57
C GLN A 292 -5.98 -14.03 10.22
N LEU A 293 -5.70 -12.72 10.17
CA LEU A 293 -4.36 -12.21 9.90
C LEU A 293 -3.35 -12.70 10.95
N ALA A 294 -3.68 -12.59 12.24
CA ALA A 294 -2.80 -13.06 13.33
C ALA A 294 -2.52 -14.57 13.27
N ARG A 295 -3.45 -15.38 12.76
CA ARG A 295 -3.21 -16.82 12.55
C ARG A 295 -2.26 -17.09 11.40
N MET A 296 -2.35 -16.29 10.34
CA MET A 296 -1.52 -16.45 9.15
C MET A 296 -0.07 -15.98 9.38
N LEU A 297 0.14 -14.95 10.21
CA LEU A 297 1.47 -14.40 10.52
C LEU A 297 2.26 -15.19 11.59
N ARG A 298 1.65 -16.23 12.20
CA ARG A 298 2.32 -17.15 13.14
C ARG A 298 3.06 -18.27 12.43
#